data_68ac4103dd1aef9ec77a15e8ae839608
#
_entry.id   68ac4103dd1aef9ec77a15e8ae839608
#
_cell.length_a   1.000
_cell.length_b   1.000
_cell.length_c   1.000
_cell.angle_alpha   90.00
_cell.angle_beta   90.00
_cell.angle_gamma   90.00
#
_symmetry.space_group_name_H-M   'P 1'
#
loop_
_entity.id
_entity.type
_entity.pdbx_description
1 polymer ?
#
loop_
_entity_poly.entity_id
_entity_poly.type
_entity_poly.pdbx_seq_one_letter_code
_entity_poly.pdbx_strand_id
1 'polypeptide(L)' 'MAKIAVQDYIKLIPTVKHSPKGYLWSSYDSEADVLYINFKKPSHATDSELTEDDIIIRYEGESIVGLTILHASKR' A
#
# COMPACT_ATOMS: atom_id res chain seq x y z
N MET A 1 -8.24 11.65 23.99
CA MET A 1 -8.80 11.30 22.69
C MET A 1 -7.76 11.56 21.60
N ALA A 2 -7.54 10.59 20.76
CA ALA A 2 -6.60 10.76 19.66
C ALA A 2 -7.17 11.72 18.62
N LYS A 3 -6.31 12.59 18.09
CA LYS A 3 -6.68 13.50 17.02
C LYS A 3 -6.03 13.03 15.74
N ILE A 4 -6.77 13.10 14.65
CA ILE A 4 -6.22 12.79 13.34
C ILE A 4 -6.31 14.03 12.45
N ALA A 5 -5.37 14.12 11.51
CA ALA A 5 -5.35 15.22 10.55
C ALA A 5 -6.29 14.90 9.40
N VAL A 6 -7.54 15.29 9.53
CA VAL A 6 -8.58 14.96 8.54
C VAL A 6 -8.19 15.38 7.13
N GLN A 7 -7.52 16.52 7.00
CA GLN A 7 -7.13 17.03 5.68
C GLN A 7 -6.14 16.08 4.97
N ASP A 8 -5.29 15.40 5.74
CA ASP A 8 -4.37 14.43 5.15
C ASP A 8 -5.12 13.25 4.56
N TYR A 9 -6.21 12.83 5.20
CA TYR A 9 -7.01 11.72 4.70
C TYR A 9 -7.87 12.12 3.51
N ILE A 10 -8.31 13.38 3.46
CA ILE A 10 -9.00 13.90 2.29
C ILE A 10 -8.09 13.84 1.07
N LYS A 11 -6.79 14.09 1.25
CA LYS A 11 -5.81 14.02 0.17
C LYS A 11 -5.65 12.60 -0.39
N LEU A 12 -6.10 11.59 0.34
CA LEU A 12 -6.08 10.21 -0.15
C LEU A 12 -7.17 9.93 -1.19
N ILE A 13 -8.18 10.79 -1.28
CA ILE A 13 -9.32 10.51 -2.16
C ILE A 13 -8.91 10.20 -3.60
N PRO A 14 -8.07 11.02 -4.26
CA PRO A 14 -7.66 10.69 -5.62
C PRO A 14 -6.90 9.36 -5.69
N THR A 15 -6.05 9.10 -4.70
CA THR A 15 -5.25 7.87 -4.66
C THR A 15 -6.15 6.64 -4.56
N VAL A 16 -7.13 6.66 -3.66
CA VAL A 16 -8.05 5.54 -3.51
C VAL A 16 -8.95 5.41 -4.73
N LYS A 17 -9.44 6.53 -5.24
CA LYS A 17 -10.31 6.57 -6.41
C LYS A 17 -9.66 5.93 -7.63
N HIS A 18 -8.36 6.16 -7.82
CA HIS A 18 -7.62 5.63 -8.96
C HIS A 18 -6.94 4.28 -8.68
N SER A 19 -7.11 3.74 -7.47
CA SER A 19 -6.60 2.41 -7.14
C SER A 19 -7.41 1.34 -7.88
N PRO A 20 -6.81 0.17 -8.15
CA PRO A 20 -7.56 -0.92 -8.75
C PRO A 20 -8.83 -1.19 -7.94
N LYS A 21 -9.99 -1.19 -8.59
CA LYS A 21 -11.30 -1.43 -7.97
C LYS A 21 -11.70 -0.39 -6.91
N GLY A 22 -11.00 0.75 -6.83
CA GLY A 22 -11.33 1.77 -5.83
C GLY A 22 -11.22 1.31 -4.39
N TYR A 23 -10.37 0.33 -4.12
CA TYR A 23 -10.18 -0.24 -2.79
C TYR A 23 -8.71 -0.13 -2.38
N LEU A 24 -8.47 0.28 -1.15
CA LEU A 24 -7.13 0.38 -0.61
C LEU A 24 -7.17 0.06 0.88
N TRP A 25 -6.36 -0.91 1.28
CA TRP A 25 -6.20 -1.29 2.67
C TRP A 25 -4.71 -1.21 3.01
N SER A 26 -4.37 -0.52 4.11
CA SER A 26 -2.98 -0.31 4.46
C SER A 26 -2.71 -0.60 5.92
N SER A 27 -1.45 -0.95 6.19
CA SER A 27 -0.96 -1.23 7.54
C SER A 27 0.50 -0.85 7.60
N TYR A 28 0.92 -0.21 8.69
CA TYR A 28 2.31 0.18 8.89
C TYR A 28 2.93 -0.61 10.02
N ASP A 29 4.06 -1.25 9.74
CA ASP A 29 4.85 -1.98 10.74
C ASP A 29 6.00 -1.08 11.18
N SER A 30 5.90 -0.53 12.38
CA SER A 30 6.89 0.43 12.89
C SER A 30 8.23 -0.21 13.23
N GLU A 31 8.25 -1.49 13.58
CA GLU A 31 9.51 -2.17 13.89
C GLU A 31 10.34 -2.41 12.63
N ALA A 32 9.69 -2.83 11.55
CA ALA A 32 10.36 -3.08 10.29
C ALA A 32 10.44 -1.85 9.41
N ASP A 33 9.71 -0.78 9.75
CA ASP A 33 9.58 0.43 8.95
C ASP A 33 9.06 0.12 7.55
N VAL A 34 7.98 -0.65 7.49
CA VAL A 34 7.40 -1.12 6.25
C VAL A 34 5.93 -0.73 6.17
N LEU A 35 5.53 -0.16 5.05
CA LEU A 35 4.13 0.13 4.77
C LEU A 35 3.58 -0.92 3.81
N TYR A 36 2.52 -1.59 4.23
CA TYR A 36 1.81 -2.56 3.39
C TYR A 36 0.58 -1.91 2.81
N ILE A 37 0.41 -2.02 1.51
CA ILE A 37 -0.78 -1.53 0.81
C ILE A 37 -1.38 -2.69 0.03
N ASN A 38 -2.67 -2.91 0.19
CA ASN A 38 -3.38 -3.98 -0.50
C ASN A 38 -4.55 -3.41 -1.29
N PHE A 39 -4.71 -3.86 -2.52
CA PHE A 39 -5.79 -3.44 -3.41
C PHE A 39 -6.88 -4.49 -3.54
N LYS A 40 -6.73 -5.61 -2.85
CA LYS A 40 -7.66 -6.72 -2.89
C LYS A 40 -7.65 -7.45 -1.55
N LYS A 41 -8.79 -7.91 -1.11
CA LYS A 41 -8.89 -8.67 0.15
C LYS A 41 -9.75 -9.93 -0.09
N PRO A 42 -9.23 -11.15 0.14
CA PRO A 42 -7.86 -11.41 0.57
C PRO A 42 -6.85 -11.15 -0.56
N SER A 43 -5.63 -10.83 -0.18
CA SER A 43 -4.56 -10.57 -1.12
C SER A 43 -3.72 -11.84 -1.30
N HIS A 44 -3.91 -12.53 -2.42
CA HIS A 44 -3.17 -13.75 -2.76
C HIS A 44 -2.22 -13.46 -3.91
N ALA A 45 -0.96 -13.14 -3.56
CA ALA A 45 0.02 -12.87 -4.59
C ALA A 45 0.55 -14.20 -5.15
N THR A 46 0.60 -14.30 -6.48
CA THR A 46 1.22 -15.44 -7.17
C THR A 46 2.65 -15.12 -7.59
N ASP A 47 3.03 -13.85 -7.59
CA ASP A 47 4.37 -13.41 -7.97
C ASP A 47 4.67 -12.06 -7.31
N SER A 48 5.94 -11.72 -7.26
CA SER A 48 6.37 -10.44 -6.70
C SER A 48 7.63 -9.96 -7.39
N GLU A 49 7.83 -8.64 -7.37
CA GLU A 49 8.98 -7.99 -7.99
C GLU A 49 9.51 -6.92 -7.05
N LEU A 50 10.81 -6.95 -6.76
CA LEU A 50 11.47 -5.90 -5.99
C LEU A 50 11.99 -4.84 -6.96
N THR A 51 11.56 -3.60 -6.78
CA THR A 51 12.02 -2.49 -7.60
C THR A 51 13.34 -1.90 -7.06
N GLU A 52 13.96 -1.04 -7.86
CA GLU A 52 15.18 -0.34 -7.45
C GLU A 52 14.93 0.62 -6.28
N ASP A 53 13.69 1.03 -6.06
CA ASP A 53 13.30 1.93 -4.98
C ASP A 53 12.95 1.19 -3.68
N ASP A 54 13.29 -0.09 -3.58
CA ASP A 54 12.96 -0.93 -2.43
C ASP A 54 11.45 -1.01 -2.18
N ILE A 55 10.71 -1.20 -3.25
CA ILE A 55 9.28 -1.45 -3.20
C ILE A 55 9.03 -2.82 -3.80
N ILE A 56 8.32 -3.66 -3.06
CA ILE A 56 7.93 -4.98 -3.56
C ILE A 56 6.53 -4.85 -4.14
N ILE A 57 6.40 -5.10 -5.44
CA ILE A 57 5.10 -5.09 -6.12
C ILE A 57 4.61 -6.54 -6.16
N ARG A 58 3.41 -6.78 -5.64
CA ARG A 58 2.83 -8.13 -5.60
C ARG A 58 1.75 -8.26 -6.65
N TYR A 59 1.79 -9.36 -7.38
CA TYR A 59 0.89 -9.65 -8.50
C TYR A 59 0.05 -10.88 -8.23
N GLU A 60 -1.16 -10.88 -8.76
CA GLU A 60 -1.97 -12.07 -8.94
C GLU A 60 -2.23 -12.17 -10.44
N GLY A 61 -1.50 -13.07 -11.11
CA GLY A 61 -1.47 -13.08 -12.56
C GLY A 61 -0.86 -11.79 -13.09
N GLU A 62 -1.60 -11.06 -13.88
CA GLU A 62 -1.15 -9.78 -14.44
C GLU A 62 -1.61 -8.57 -13.62
N SER A 63 -2.40 -8.81 -12.58
CA SER A 63 -2.98 -7.72 -11.78
C SER A 63 -2.10 -7.44 -10.57
N ILE A 64 -1.89 -6.15 -10.28
CA ILE A 64 -1.20 -5.74 -9.06
C ILE A 64 -2.20 -5.83 -7.91
N VAL A 65 -1.88 -6.61 -6.88
CA VAL A 65 -2.75 -6.79 -5.73
C VAL A 65 -2.22 -6.13 -4.46
N GLY A 66 -0.97 -5.71 -4.46
CA GLY A 66 -0.43 -5.05 -3.29
C GLY A 66 0.97 -4.50 -3.49
N LEU A 67 1.37 -3.64 -2.57
CA LEU A 67 2.70 -3.06 -2.51
C LEU A 67 3.24 -3.24 -1.11
N THR A 68 4.55 -3.52 -0.99
CA THR A 68 5.27 -3.52 0.28
C THR A 68 6.36 -2.47 0.14
N ILE A 69 6.23 -1.38 0.87
CA ILE A 69 7.16 -0.24 0.76
C ILE A 69 8.13 -0.30 1.92
N LEU A 70 9.38 -0.59 1.61
CA LEU A 70 10.45 -0.68 2.60
C LEU A 70 10.96 0.72 2.94
N HIS A 71 11.51 0.88 4.14
CA HIS A 71 12.06 2.15 4.61
C HIS A 71 11.03 3.29 4.50
N ALA A 72 9.80 3.00 4.89
CA ALA A 72 8.67 3.90 4.64
C ALA A 72 8.85 5.28 5.28
N SER A 73 9.40 5.35 6.49
CA SER A 73 9.56 6.62 7.20
C SER A 73 10.67 7.50 6.63
N LYS A 74 11.51 6.95 5.78
CA LYS A 74 12.67 7.67 5.22
C LYS A 74 12.43 8.21 3.83
N ARG A 75 11.19 8.17 3.39
CA ARG A 75 10.82 8.60 2.03
C ARG A 75 10.27 10.01 2.01
#